data_0bbc21c057609152a0a85131e461a859
#
_entry.id   0bbc21c057609152a0a85131e461a859
#
_cell.length_a   1.000
_cell.length_b   1.000
_cell.length_c   1.000
_cell.angle_alpha   90.00
_cell.angle_beta   90.00
_cell.angle_gamma   90.00
#
_symmetry.space_group_name_H-M   'P 1'
#
loop_
_entity.id
_entity.type
_entity.pdbx_description
1 polymer ?
#
loop_
_entity_poly.entity_id
_entity_poly.type
_entity_poly.pdbx_seq_one_letter_code
_entity_poly.pdbx_strand_id
1 'polypeptide(L)'
;MRLSTDTDRRVIVVAPQWVGDAILSLPLIAQLATEYAKVDVLATPAVAAVYACCPHVSHLQIEAFRHGQLQWSLRRAVARKLKGRYTTAVVCPNSLKSALVPWLAGIPCRRGVLGEHRYLLLNDRRPALAASTSTSTPTSGSGSGRPSMLAHYLMLADQPLPAAEIDAWHRHRPALTMPANASLINMPTQQMISGGLLALCPGAEYGPAKQWPAAEFAAVANAWLAKNTQHIVAIVGGPKDQAIAADIVKAVDPALAGERLINLCGKTELIEAFAWIAKARCVVSNDSGLMHAAAAFDVPVAAIFGSTDPHHTPPHSPKAEIFSLRLSCSPCFKRVCPLGTTACLRDLPSAPVIDFVNTTSATTH
;
A
#
# COMPACT_ATOMS: atom_id res chain seq x y z
N MET A 1 -14.26 -25.18 32.81
CA MET A 1 -13.87 -24.38 31.67
C MET A 1 -13.09 -23.18 32.22
N ARG A 2 -11.74 -23.23 32.22
CA ARG A 2 -10.91 -22.13 32.76
C ARG A 2 -11.02 -20.97 31.80
N LEU A 3 -11.51 -19.83 32.26
CA LEU A 3 -11.35 -18.55 31.59
C LEU A 3 -9.84 -18.30 31.52
N SER A 4 -9.24 -18.44 30.33
CA SER A 4 -7.83 -18.05 30.11
C SER A 4 -7.72 -16.58 30.47
N THR A 5 -6.78 -16.24 31.34
CA THR A 5 -6.41 -14.86 31.62
C THR A 5 -6.07 -14.17 30.32
N ASP A 6 -6.46 -12.92 30.17
CA ASP A 6 -6.35 -12.09 28.93
C ASP A 6 -4.92 -12.03 28.34
N THR A 7 -3.91 -12.41 29.15
CA THR A 7 -2.48 -12.45 28.81
C THR A 7 -2.06 -13.56 27.85
N ASP A 8 -2.95 -14.51 27.49
CA ASP A 8 -2.61 -15.67 26.63
C ASP A 8 -3.31 -15.67 25.26
N ARG A 9 -4.10 -14.64 24.97
CA ARG A 9 -4.83 -14.56 23.70
C ARG A 9 -3.86 -14.25 22.54
N ARG A 10 -3.83 -15.13 21.55
CA ARG A 10 -3.00 -15.00 20.35
C ARG A 10 -3.86 -14.94 19.11
N VAL A 11 -3.57 -14.00 18.23
CA VAL A 11 -4.24 -13.85 16.93
C VAL A 11 -3.28 -14.08 15.78
N ILE A 12 -3.76 -14.72 14.72
CA ILE A 12 -3.07 -14.75 13.43
C ILE A 12 -3.89 -14.01 12.38
N VAL A 13 -3.25 -13.09 11.67
CA VAL A 13 -3.85 -12.35 10.56
C VAL A 13 -3.43 -12.97 9.25
N VAL A 14 -4.40 -13.41 8.44
CA VAL A 14 -4.14 -13.80 7.06
C VAL A 14 -4.10 -12.54 6.21
N ALA A 15 -2.93 -12.20 5.73
CA ALA A 15 -2.64 -10.94 5.04
C ALA A 15 -3.31 -10.82 3.66
N PRO A 16 -3.64 -9.61 3.21
CA PRO A 16 -3.93 -9.31 1.81
C PRO A 16 -2.73 -9.66 0.90
N GLN A 17 -2.95 -9.77 -0.40
CA GLN A 17 -1.91 -10.17 -1.36
C GLN A 17 -1.30 -9.00 -2.14
N TRP A 18 -1.88 -7.80 -2.04
CA TRP A 18 -1.39 -6.60 -2.70
C TRP A 18 -0.69 -5.68 -1.70
N VAL A 19 0.43 -5.06 -2.11
CA VAL A 19 1.24 -4.19 -1.24
C VAL A 19 0.42 -3.06 -0.65
N GLY A 20 -0.40 -2.37 -1.47
CA GLY A 20 -1.28 -1.30 -0.99
C GLY A 20 -2.27 -1.77 0.07
N ASP A 21 -2.96 -2.89 -0.19
CA ASP A 21 -3.92 -3.49 0.74
C ASP A 21 -3.24 -3.95 2.04
N ALA A 22 -2.03 -4.52 1.93
CA ALA A 22 -1.24 -4.92 3.09
C ALA A 22 -0.89 -3.71 3.97
N ILE A 23 -0.49 -2.57 3.38
CA ILE A 23 -0.23 -1.33 4.10
C ILE A 23 -1.51 -0.79 4.75
N LEU A 24 -2.62 -0.76 4.00
CA LEU A 24 -3.92 -0.30 4.52
C LEU A 24 -4.48 -1.21 5.63
N SER A 25 -3.98 -2.45 5.77
CA SER A 25 -4.32 -3.34 6.89
C SER A 25 -3.51 -3.10 8.16
N LEU A 26 -2.45 -2.29 8.15
CA LEU A 26 -1.58 -2.06 9.31
C LEU A 26 -2.29 -1.45 10.52
N PRO A 27 -3.25 -0.52 10.37
CA PRO A 27 -4.04 -0.02 11.49
C PRO A 27 -4.84 -1.11 12.21
N LEU A 28 -5.36 -2.10 11.47
CA LEU A 28 -5.97 -3.28 12.08
C LEU A 28 -4.93 -4.06 12.92
N ILE A 29 -3.71 -4.26 12.42
CA ILE A 29 -2.64 -4.93 13.17
C ILE A 29 -2.32 -4.16 14.47
N ALA A 30 -2.22 -2.83 14.40
CA ALA A 30 -2.00 -1.98 15.57
C ALA A 30 -3.15 -2.10 16.59
N GLN A 31 -4.40 -2.09 16.13
CA GLN A 31 -5.58 -2.27 16.98
C GLN A 31 -5.58 -3.66 17.63
N LEU A 32 -5.33 -4.73 16.87
CA LEU A 32 -5.23 -6.09 17.42
C LEU A 32 -4.10 -6.23 18.44
N ALA A 33 -3.01 -5.48 18.31
CA ALA A 33 -1.92 -5.49 19.28
C ALA A 33 -2.31 -4.86 20.64
N THR A 34 -3.38 -4.10 20.72
CA THR A 34 -3.98 -3.65 22.00
C THR A 34 -4.93 -4.66 22.61
N GLU A 35 -5.44 -5.60 21.78
CA GLU A 35 -6.48 -6.56 22.16
C GLU A 35 -5.92 -7.97 22.45
N TYR A 36 -4.74 -8.28 21.90
CA TYR A 36 -4.10 -9.60 21.96
C TYR A 36 -2.66 -9.49 22.44
N ALA A 37 -2.20 -10.47 23.22
CA ALA A 37 -0.82 -10.54 23.70
C ALA A 37 0.21 -10.68 22.56
N LYS A 38 -0.17 -11.32 21.45
CA LYS A 38 0.66 -11.50 20.25
C LYS A 38 -0.18 -11.44 18.98
N VAL A 39 0.30 -10.70 18.01
CA VAL A 39 -0.26 -10.61 16.67
C VAL A 39 0.75 -11.20 15.68
N ASP A 40 0.45 -12.39 15.18
CA ASP A 40 1.26 -13.04 14.15
C ASP A 40 0.58 -12.84 12.79
N VAL A 41 1.38 -12.80 11.73
CA VAL A 41 0.87 -12.59 10.36
C VAL A 41 1.29 -13.74 9.46
N LEU A 42 0.33 -14.28 8.72
CA LEU A 42 0.55 -15.22 7.62
C LEU A 42 0.49 -14.45 6.30
N ALA A 43 1.63 -14.26 5.66
CA ALA A 43 1.79 -13.46 4.44
C ALA A 43 2.39 -14.29 3.29
N THR A 44 2.19 -13.78 2.07
CA THR A 44 2.96 -14.24 0.89
C THR A 44 4.28 -13.47 0.77
N PRO A 45 5.29 -14.00 0.06
CA PRO A 45 6.55 -13.28 -0.17
C PRO A 45 6.36 -11.88 -0.74
N ALA A 46 5.35 -11.68 -1.60
CA ALA A 46 5.08 -10.41 -2.27
C ALA A 46 4.76 -9.25 -1.32
N VAL A 47 4.24 -9.53 -0.12
CA VAL A 47 3.84 -8.51 0.87
C VAL A 47 4.58 -8.65 2.21
N ALA A 48 5.47 -9.64 2.33
CA ALA A 48 6.19 -9.93 3.56
C ALA A 48 6.96 -8.72 4.11
N ALA A 49 7.57 -7.92 3.23
CA ALA A 49 8.31 -6.71 3.59
C ALA A 49 7.45 -5.68 4.32
N VAL A 50 6.14 -5.58 3.97
CA VAL A 50 5.20 -4.67 4.67
C VAL A 50 5.10 -5.02 6.15
N TYR A 51 4.91 -6.31 6.44
CA TYR A 51 4.75 -6.77 7.82
C TYR A 51 6.07 -6.87 8.57
N ALA A 52 7.19 -7.07 7.87
CA ALA A 52 8.53 -6.97 8.46
C ALA A 52 8.86 -5.54 8.93
N CYS A 53 8.28 -4.53 8.28
CA CYS A 53 8.39 -3.12 8.65
C CYS A 53 7.30 -2.67 9.68
N CYS A 54 6.42 -3.55 10.14
CA CYS A 54 5.38 -3.21 11.09
C CYS A 54 5.82 -3.56 12.53
N PRO A 55 5.93 -2.56 13.45
CA PRO A 55 6.43 -2.82 14.80
C PRO A 55 5.47 -3.65 15.67
N HIS A 56 4.20 -3.77 15.27
CA HIS A 56 3.17 -4.49 16.00
C HIS A 56 3.08 -5.98 15.64
N VAL A 57 3.84 -6.45 14.65
CA VAL A 57 3.89 -7.87 14.25
C VAL A 57 4.86 -8.62 15.16
N SER A 58 4.35 -9.60 15.91
CA SER A 58 5.15 -10.42 16.82
C SER A 58 5.95 -11.50 16.07
N HIS A 59 5.30 -12.15 15.08
CA HIS A 59 5.93 -13.15 14.23
C HIS A 59 5.33 -13.13 12.83
N LEU A 60 6.20 -13.17 11.82
CA LEU A 60 5.82 -13.21 10.41
C LEU A 60 6.07 -14.60 9.84
N GLN A 61 5.00 -15.30 9.46
CA GLN A 61 5.07 -16.56 8.73
C GLN A 61 4.87 -16.30 7.24
N ILE A 62 5.88 -16.64 6.44
CA ILE A 62 5.86 -16.43 4.99
C ILE A 62 5.62 -17.75 4.29
N GLU A 63 4.58 -17.80 3.45
CA GLU A 63 4.22 -19.01 2.70
C GLU A 63 3.91 -18.66 1.25
N ALA A 64 4.47 -19.42 0.31
CA ALA A 64 4.42 -19.13 -1.13
C ALA A 64 3.08 -19.55 -1.79
N PHE A 65 1.97 -19.00 -1.27
CA PHE A 65 0.67 -19.19 -1.90
C PHE A 65 0.58 -18.47 -3.24
N ARG A 66 0.28 -19.21 -4.31
CA ARG A 66 0.13 -18.64 -5.65
C ARG A 66 -1.29 -18.19 -5.91
N HIS A 67 -1.42 -17.03 -6.54
CA HIS A 67 -2.73 -16.52 -6.95
C HIS A 67 -3.44 -17.50 -7.89
N GLY A 68 -4.75 -17.65 -7.75
CA GLY A 68 -5.54 -18.57 -8.58
C GLY A 68 -5.45 -20.05 -8.21
N GLN A 69 -4.39 -20.51 -7.53
CA GLN A 69 -4.19 -21.94 -7.21
C GLN A 69 -4.70 -22.31 -5.82
N LEU A 70 -5.29 -23.51 -5.70
CA LEU A 70 -5.78 -24.03 -4.42
C LEU A 70 -4.63 -24.46 -3.51
N GLN A 71 -3.60 -25.13 -4.03
CA GLN A 71 -2.42 -25.63 -3.31
C GLN A 71 -2.78 -26.36 -2.01
N TRP A 72 -3.65 -27.36 -2.09
CA TRP A 72 -4.26 -28.05 -0.94
C TRP A 72 -3.24 -28.64 0.04
N SER A 73 -2.21 -29.32 -0.48
CA SER A 73 -1.14 -29.93 0.32
C SER A 73 -0.35 -28.88 1.14
N LEU A 74 0.00 -27.75 0.52
CA LEU A 74 0.66 -26.63 1.19
C LEU A 74 -0.22 -26.04 2.30
N ARG A 75 -1.51 -25.82 2.02
CA ARG A 75 -2.44 -25.28 3.03
C ARG A 75 -2.61 -26.20 4.22
N ARG A 76 -2.68 -27.52 4.00
CA ARG A 76 -2.70 -28.51 5.09
C ARG A 76 -1.41 -28.55 5.88
N ALA A 77 -0.26 -28.41 5.23
CA ALA A 77 1.03 -28.36 5.91
C ALA A 77 1.13 -27.10 6.80
N VAL A 78 0.74 -25.95 6.28
CA VAL A 78 0.69 -24.70 7.04
C VAL A 78 -0.30 -24.78 8.21
N ALA A 79 -1.49 -25.31 7.96
CA ALA A 79 -2.51 -25.48 9.01
C ALA A 79 -2.03 -26.36 10.18
N ARG A 80 -1.26 -27.43 9.90
CA ARG A 80 -0.66 -28.27 10.94
C ARG A 80 0.32 -27.47 11.82
N LYS A 81 1.13 -26.55 11.22
CA LYS A 81 2.05 -25.68 11.95
C LYS A 81 1.29 -24.70 12.89
N LEU A 82 0.05 -24.31 12.52
CA LEU A 82 -0.74 -23.33 13.26
C LEU A 82 -1.66 -23.96 14.31
N LYS A 83 -1.87 -25.28 14.25
CA LYS A 83 -2.83 -25.99 15.12
C LYS A 83 -2.53 -25.77 16.60
N GLY A 84 -3.56 -25.33 17.36
CA GLY A 84 -3.48 -25.12 18.80
C GLY A 84 -2.68 -23.87 19.25
N ARG A 85 -2.21 -23.04 18.32
CA ARG A 85 -1.37 -21.87 18.65
C ARG A 85 -2.15 -20.59 18.81
N TYR A 86 -3.34 -20.49 18.24
CA TYR A 86 -4.13 -19.26 18.16
C TYR A 86 -5.56 -19.47 18.65
N THR A 87 -6.09 -18.46 19.31
CA THR A 87 -7.53 -18.41 19.69
C THR A 87 -8.37 -17.80 18.57
N THR A 88 -7.77 -16.91 17.79
CA THR A 88 -8.46 -16.15 16.75
C THR A 88 -7.62 -16.10 15.46
N ALA A 89 -8.30 -16.19 14.33
CA ALA A 89 -7.76 -15.87 13.02
C ALA A 89 -8.57 -14.75 12.38
N VAL A 90 -7.92 -13.70 11.92
CA VAL A 90 -8.51 -12.62 11.16
C VAL A 90 -8.13 -12.79 9.69
N VAL A 91 -9.12 -12.95 8.82
CA VAL A 91 -8.92 -13.24 7.39
C VAL A 91 -9.23 -11.99 6.57
N CYS A 92 -8.21 -11.22 6.23
CA CYS A 92 -8.35 -9.96 5.46
C CYS A 92 -8.84 -10.19 4.02
N PRO A 93 -8.32 -11.16 3.23
CA PRO A 93 -8.82 -11.37 1.88
C PRO A 93 -10.23 -11.99 1.86
N ASN A 94 -11.03 -11.65 0.84
CA ASN A 94 -12.41 -12.12 0.71
C ASN A 94 -12.54 -13.46 -0.04
N SER A 95 -11.45 -14.10 -0.44
CA SER A 95 -11.49 -15.38 -1.17
C SER A 95 -11.74 -16.57 -0.26
N LEU A 96 -12.46 -17.59 -0.76
CA LEU A 96 -12.68 -18.86 -0.07
C LEU A 96 -11.36 -19.50 0.36
N LYS A 97 -10.36 -19.47 -0.52
CA LYS A 97 -9.04 -20.09 -0.28
C LYS A 97 -8.31 -19.48 0.92
N SER A 98 -8.48 -18.19 1.20
CA SER A 98 -7.81 -17.51 2.32
C SER A 98 -8.29 -18.01 3.69
N ALA A 99 -9.54 -18.45 3.80
CA ALA A 99 -10.13 -18.97 5.04
C ALA A 99 -9.83 -20.45 5.27
N LEU A 100 -9.29 -21.19 4.28
CA LEU A 100 -9.04 -22.64 4.41
C LEU A 100 -7.96 -22.95 5.45
N VAL A 101 -6.87 -22.18 5.52
CA VAL A 101 -5.79 -22.46 6.47
C VAL A 101 -6.25 -22.34 7.92
N PRO A 102 -6.91 -21.25 8.36
CA PRO A 102 -7.47 -21.16 9.70
C PRO A 102 -8.50 -22.25 10.03
N TRP A 103 -9.35 -22.60 9.07
CA TRP A 103 -10.34 -23.66 9.24
C TRP A 103 -9.69 -25.03 9.41
N LEU A 104 -8.74 -25.40 8.57
CA LEU A 104 -7.99 -26.66 8.65
C LEU A 104 -7.14 -26.75 9.93
N ALA A 105 -6.66 -25.61 10.44
CA ALA A 105 -5.92 -25.54 11.71
C ALA A 105 -6.82 -25.69 12.93
N GLY A 106 -8.15 -25.65 12.76
CA GLY A 106 -9.11 -25.74 13.84
C GLY A 106 -9.09 -24.52 14.77
N ILE A 107 -8.73 -23.33 14.25
CA ILE A 107 -8.71 -22.11 15.07
C ILE A 107 -10.16 -21.79 15.51
N PRO A 108 -10.42 -21.59 16.81
CA PRO A 108 -11.79 -21.48 17.34
C PRO A 108 -12.58 -20.31 16.76
N CYS A 109 -12.01 -19.10 16.76
CA CYS A 109 -12.61 -17.92 16.16
C CYS A 109 -11.96 -17.64 14.79
N ARG A 110 -12.78 -17.55 13.74
CA ARG A 110 -12.33 -17.29 12.37
C ARG A 110 -13.13 -16.14 11.80
N ARG A 111 -12.54 -14.94 11.90
CA ARG A 111 -13.17 -13.66 11.57
C ARG A 111 -12.84 -13.24 10.15
N GLY A 112 -13.81 -12.66 9.47
CA GLY A 112 -13.63 -12.04 8.16
C GLY A 112 -14.93 -11.51 7.58
N VAL A 113 -14.84 -10.70 6.53
CA VAL A 113 -16.00 -10.27 5.77
C VAL A 113 -16.49 -11.42 4.90
N LEU A 114 -17.80 -11.62 4.80
CA LEU A 114 -18.38 -12.69 4.01
C LEU A 114 -18.19 -12.41 2.51
N GLY A 115 -17.54 -13.33 1.82
CA GLY A 115 -17.33 -13.33 0.37
C GLY A 115 -17.14 -14.76 -0.14
N GLU A 116 -17.31 -15.00 -1.42
CA GLU A 116 -17.12 -16.30 -2.10
C GLU A 116 -17.76 -17.49 -1.34
N HIS A 117 -18.97 -17.33 -0.78
CA HIS A 117 -19.74 -18.38 -0.11
C HIS A 117 -19.01 -19.11 1.04
N ARG A 118 -18.08 -18.49 1.75
CA ARG A 118 -17.26 -19.09 2.82
C ARG A 118 -17.96 -19.17 4.18
N TYR A 119 -19.29 -19.43 4.18
CA TYR A 119 -20.13 -19.51 5.38
C TYR A 119 -19.66 -20.55 6.41
N LEU A 120 -19.13 -21.70 5.94
CA LEU A 120 -18.65 -22.78 6.82
C LEU A 120 -17.22 -22.53 7.34
N LEU A 121 -16.44 -21.71 6.63
CA LEU A 121 -15.04 -21.47 6.96
C LEU A 121 -14.87 -20.35 7.99
N LEU A 122 -15.78 -19.37 7.99
CA LEU A 122 -15.82 -18.27 8.94
C LEU A 122 -16.98 -18.45 9.93
N ASN A 123 -16.72 -18.23 11.21
CA ASN A 123 -17.74 -18.29 12.28
C ASN A 123 -17.94 -16.96 13.03
N ASP A 124 -17.04 -15.98 12.85
CA ASP A 124 -17.22 -14.57 13.18
C ASP A 124 -17.28 -13.77 11.87
N ARG A 125 -18.48 -13.55 11.36
CA ARG A 125 -18.73 -12.95 10.04
C ARG A 125 -19.07 -11.49 10.21
N ARG A 126 -18.17 -10.62 9.70
CA ARG A 126 -18.39 -9.18 9.71
C ARG A 126 -19.18 -8.75 8.49
N PRO A 127 -20.10 -7.79 8.61
CA PRO A 127 -20.81 -7.25 7.46
C PRO A 127 -19.84 -6.53 6.51
N ALA A 128 -20.10 -6.58 5.21
CA ALA A 128 -19.43 -5.68 4.28
C ALA A 128 -19.90 -4.25 4.55
N LEU A 129 -18.98 -3.29 4.54
CA LEU A 129 -19.37 -1.89 4.61
C LEU A 129 -20.23 -1.54 3.39
N ALA A 130 -21.43 -1.04 3.63
CA ALA A 130 -22.28 -0.54 2.56
C ALA A 130 -21.66 0.71 1.93
N ALA A 131 -21.84 0.88 0.62
CA ALA A 131 -21.61 2.16 -0.01
C ALA A 131 -22.50 3.21 0.69
N SER A 132 -21.93 4.37 1.04
CA SER A 132 -22.73 5.44 1.63
C SER A 132 -23.78 5.91 0.61
N THR A 133 -25.02 5.57 0.85
CA THR A 133 -26.17 6.15 0.15
C THR A 133 -26.46 7.55 0.72
N SER A 134 -25.48 8.47 0.62
CA SER A 134 -25.79 9.87 0.91
C SER A 134 -26.69 10.38 -0.21
N THR A 135 -27.99 10.49 0.09
CA THR A 135 -29.02 11.15 -0.74
C THR A 135 -28.86 12.68 -0.82
N SER A 136 -27.71 13.20 -0.38
CA SER A 136 -27.33 14.59 -0.63
C SER A 136 -26.84 14.71 -2.06
N THR A 137 -27.48 15.60 -2.83
CA THR A 137 -27.07 16.07 -4.16
C THR A 137 -25.54 16.10 -4.28
N PRO A 138 -24.95 15.56 -5.35
CA PRO A 138 -23.51 15.55 -5.54
C PRO A 138 -23.03 17.01 -5.66
N THR A 139 -22.59 17.58 -4.56
CA THR A 139 -21.70 18.73 -4.62
C THR A 139 -20.41 18.25 -5.28
N SER A 140 -19.91 19.02 -6.22
CA SER A 140 -18.70 18.77 -7.01
C SER A 140 -17.55 18.33 -6.09
N GLY A 141 -17.35 17.03 -5.92
CA GLY A 141 -16.32 16.46 -5.03
C GLY A 141 -16.70 15.15 -4.33
N SER A 142 -17.94 14.65 -4.46
CA SER A 142 -18.34 13.37 -3.87
C SER A 142 -17.65 12.21 -4.60
N GLY A 143 -16.89 11.41 -3.86
CA GLY A 143 -16.26 10.18 -4.33
C GLY A 143 -17.30 9.13 -4.80
N SER A 144 -16.84 7.98 -5.24
CA SER A 144 -17.66 6.87 -5.80
C SER A 144 -18.68 6.27 -4.83
N GLY A 145 -18.80 6.79 -3.61
CA GLY A 145 -19.62 6.22 -2.53
C GLY A 145 -19.05 4.91 -1.95
N ARG A 146 -17.91 4.42 -2.46
CA ARG A 146 -17.25 3.24 -1.91
C ARG A 146 -16.61 3.59 -0.55
N PRO A 147 -16.79 2.76 0.49
CA PRO A 147 -16.13 2.98 1.77
C PRO A 147 -14.60 2.87 1.62
N SER A 148 -13.88 3.56 2.49
CA SER A 148 -12.43 3.46 2.55
C SER A 148 -11.98 2.02 2.81
N MET A 149 -10.92 1.57 2.13
CA MET A 149 -10.32 0.25 2.37
C MET A 149 -9.74 0.13 3.79
N LEU A 150 -9.24 1.22 4.36
CA LEU A 150 -8.80 1.27 5.75
C LEU A 150 -9.96 0.95 6.70
N ALA A 151 -11.14 1.55 6.48
CA ALA A 151 -12.35 1.26 7.23
C ALA A 151 -12.75 -0.22 7.13
N HIS A 152 -12.64 -0.79 5.93
CA HIS A 152 -12.91 -2.21 5.69
C HIS A 152 -12.03 -3.12 6.55
N TYR A 153 -10.75 -2.79 6.72
CA TYR A 153 -9.85 -3.58 7.59
C TYR A 153 -10.13 -3.36 9.06
N LEU A 154 -10.34 -2.12 9.50
CA LEU A 154 -10.60 -1.80 10.92
C LEU A 154 -11.87 -2.47 11.47
N MET A 155 -12.87 -2.74 10.62
CA MET A 155 -14.04 -3.53 11.02
C MET A 155 -13.73 -4.97 11.45
N LEU A 156 -12.54 -5.48 11.14
CA LEU A 156 -12.10 -6.81 11.53
C LEU A 156 -11.45 -6.85 12.92
N ALA A 157 -11.35 -5.75 13.65
CA ALA A 157 -10.94 -5.72 15.05
C ALA A 157 -11.97 -6.41 15.97
N ASP A 158 -11.60 -6.75 17.19
CA ASP A 158 -12.54 -7.32 18.18
C ASP A 158 -13.65 -6.30 18.49
N GLN A 159 -13.25 -5.06 18.70
CA GLN A 159 -14.15 -3.93 18.87
C GLN A 159 -14.00 -3.01 17.62
N PRO A 160 -14.89 -3.15 16.64
CA PRO A 160 -14.87 -2.28 15.47
C PRO A 160 -15.04 -0.82 15.89
N LEU A 161 -14.19 0.05 15.32
CA LEU A 161 -14.31 1.48 15.59
C LEU A 161 -15.63 2.03 15.00
N PRO A 162 -16.29 2.98 15.67
CA PRO A 162 -17.41 3.71 15.09
C PRO A 162 -17.03 4.37 13.77
N ALA A 163 -17.96 4.45 12.82
CA ALA A 163 -17.70 5.04 11.50
C ALA A 163 -17.10 6.46 11.57
N ALA A 164 -17.58 7.28 12.51
CA ALA A 164 -17.06 8.63 12.75
C ALA A 164 -15.59 8.67 13.23
N GLU A 165 -15.12 7.61 13.90
CA GLU A 165 -13.71 7.50 14.31
C GLU A 165 -12.83 6.97 13.17
N ILE A 166 -13.40 6.17 12.28
CA ILE A 166 -12.73 5.67 11.08
C ILE A 166 -12.45 6.84 10.11
N ASP A 167 -13.37 7.79 10.01
CA ASP A 167 -13.18 9.00 9.19
C ASP A 167 -12.10 9.93 9.75
N ALA A 168 -11.78 9.82 11.04
CA ALA A 168 -10.62 10.46 11.66
C ALA A 168 -9.33 9.65 11.37
N TRP A 169 -9.09 9.33 10.12
CA TRP A 169 -7.98 8.48 9.62
C TRP A 169 -6.58 8.89 10.14
N HIS A 170 -6.37 10.15 10.46
CA HIS A 170 -5.10 10.65 11.02
C HIS A 170 -4.73 10.00 12.36
N ARG A 171 -5.70 9.43 13.11
CA ARG A 171 -5.46 8.68 14.34
C ARG A 171 -5.08 7.23 14.09
N HIS A 172 -5.50 6.67 12.95
CA HIS A 172 -5.35 5.27 12.58
C HIS A 172 -4.61 5.12 11.26
N ARG A 173 -3.66 6.02 10.96
CA ARG A 173 -2.89 5.93 9.73
C ARG A 173 -1.96 4.72 9.73
N PRO A 174 -1.75 4.07 8.57
CA PRO A 174 -0.71 3.08 8.42
C PRO A 174 0.66 3.67 8.81
N ALA A 175 1.47 2.89 9.51
CA ALA A 175 2.84 3.28 9.86
C ALA A 175 3.80 2.14 9.56
N LEU A 176 4.94 2.49 8.96
CA LEU A 176 6.04 1.58 8.67
C LEU A 176 7.33 2.11 9.33
N THR A 177 8.15 1.19 9.79
CA THR A 177 9.48 1.47 10.33
C THR A 177 10.46 0.48 9.73
N MET A 178 11.56 0.96 9.16
CA MET A 178 12.59 0.07 8.64
C MET A 178 13.18 -0.77 9.77
N PRO A 179 13.27 -2.11 9.63
CA PRO A 179 13.86 -2.95 10.64
C PRO A 179 15.37 -2.69 10.75
N ALA A 180 15.85 -2.54 12.00
CA ALA A 180 17.26 -2.22 12.26
C ALA A 180 18.25 -3.28 11.71
N ASN A 181 17.80 -4.53 11.60
CA ASN A 181 18.61 -5.67 11.18
C ASN A 181 18.41 -6.06 9.71
N ALA A 182 17.75 -5.21 8.89
CA ALA A 182 17.58 -5.53 7.49
C ALA A 182 18.94 -5.54 6.78
N SER A 183 19.34 -6.72 6.30
CA SER A 183 20.50 -6.84 5.40
C SER A 183 20.08 -6.34 4.01
N LEU A 184 20.43 -5.11 3.71
CA LEU A 184 20.04 -4.43 2.47
C LEU A 184 21.30 -4.23 1.62
N ILE A 185 21.24 -4.66 0.37
CA ILE A 185 22.40 -4.62 -0.55
C ILE A 185 22.39 -3.30 -1.35
N ASN A 186 21.23 -2.93 -1.88
CA ASN A 186 21.05 -1.75 -2.75
C ASN A 186 20.44 -0.58 -1.98
N MET A 187 21.21 0.05 -1.11
CA MET A 187 20.75 1.19 -0.30
C MET A 187 21.22 2.53 -0.88
N PRO A 188 20.43 3.60 -0.67
CA PRO A 188 20.94 4.93 -0.94
C PRO A 188 22.13 5.24 0.00
N THR A 189 23.19 5.79 -0.57
CA THR A 189 24.34 6.24 0.25
C THR A 189 23.97 7.47 1.08
N GLN A 190 24.70 7.73 2.16
CA GLN A 190 24.48 8.92 2.98
C GLN A 190 24.64 10.21 2.15
N GLN A 191 25.54 10.22 1.17
CA GLN A 191 25.70 11.34 0.24
C GLN A 191 24.47 11.59 -0.64
N MET A 192 23.82 10.53 -1.15
CA MET A 192 22.57 10.64 -1.91
C MET A 192 21.43 11.20 -1.05
N ILE A 193 21.35 10.76 0.21
CA ILE A 193 20.32 11.21 1.15
C ILE A 193 20.51 12.69 1.49
N SER A 194 21.73 13.09 1.89
CA SER A 194 22.04 14.47 2.28
C SER A 194 21.97 15.42 1.07
N GLY A 195 22.33 14.95 -0.13
CA GLY A 195 22.23 15.71 -1.39
C GLY A 195 20.79 16.06 -1.76
N GLY A 196 19.83 15.28 -1.35
CA GLY A 196 18.40 15.44 -1.67
C GLY A 196 17.92 14.39 -2.67
N LEU A 197 17.32 13.33 -2.15
CA LEU A 197 16.78 12.21 -2.91
C LEU A 197 15.29 12.45 -3.23
N LEU A 198 14.94 12.45 -4.52
CA LEU A 198 13.55 12.34 -5.01
C LEU A 198 13.31 10.91 -5.48
N ALA A 199 12.24 10.27 -5.04
CA ALA A 199 11.83 8.96 -5.54
C ALA A 199 10.64 9.09 -6.50
N LEU A 200 10.75 8.50 -7.69
CA LEU A 200 9.69 8.39 -8.69
C LEU A 200 9.19 6.95 -8.72
N CYS A 201 7.90 6.74 -8.48
CA CYS A 201 7.24 5.43 -8.48
C CYS A 201 6.21 5.35 -9.62
N PRO A 202 6.64 5.12 -10.87
CA PRO A 202 5.79 5.17 -12.05
C PRO A 202 4.96 3.89 -12.24
N GLY A 203 5.13 2.88 -11.39
CA GLY A 203 4.47 1.59 -11.48
C GLY A 203 2.96 1.67 -11.34
N ALA A 204 2.26 0.79 -12.05
CA ALA A 204 0.81 0.64 -12.01
C ALA A 204 0.40 -0.82 -12.20
N GLU A 205 0.58 -1.65 -11.17
CA GLU A 205 0.28 -3.10 -11.21
C GLU A 205 -1.18 -3.38 -11.61
N TYR A 206 -2.11 -2.49 -11.26
CA TYR A 206 -3.52 -2.61 -11.64
C TYR A 206 -3.72 -2.55 -13.16
N GLY A 207 -2.95 -1.69 -13.87
CA GLY A 207 -3.02 -1.57 -15.32
C GLY A 207 -2.69 -0.17 -15.85
N PRO A 208 -2.54 -0.02 -17.18
CA PRO A 208 -2.09 1.22 -17.81
C PRO A 208 -3.02 2.43 -17.59
N ALA A 209 -4.28 2.21 -17.21
CA ALA A 209 -5.20 3.30 -16.86
C ALA A 209 -4.85 4.05 -15.56
N LYS A 210 -3.82 3.59 -14.83
CA LYS A 210 -3.25 4.29 -13.66
C LYS A 210 -1.85 4.87 -13.93
N GLN A 211 -1.33 4.76 -15.13
CA GLN A 211 0.01 5.20 -15.49
C GLN A 211 0.02 6.65 -15.98
N TRP A 212 0.63 7.54 -15.21
CA TRP A 212 0.95 8.90 -15.65
C TRP A 212 2.05 8.85 -16.71
N PRO A 213 2.03 9.72 -17.74
CA PRO A 213 3.00 9.67 -18.83
C PRO A 213 4.45 9.79 -18.37
N ALA A 214 5.34 9.06 -19.04
CA ALA A 214 6.78 9.11 -18.76
C ALA A 214 7.35 10.53 -18.91
N ALA A 215 6.86 11.29 -19.88
CA ALA A 215 7.28 12.68 -20.12
C ALA A 215 7.01 13.59 -18.90
N GLU A 216 5.89 13.40 -18.22
CA GLU A 216 5.53 14.18 -17.04
C GLU A 216 6.42 13.84 -15.83
N PHE A 217 6.71 12.54 -15.61
CA PHE A 217 7.70 12.12 -14.62
C PHE A 217 9.08 12.69 -14.93
N ALA A 218 9.49 12.69 -16.20
CA ALA A 218 10.77 13.26 -16.64
C ALA A 218 10.83 14.78 -16.43
N ALA A 219 9.73 15.50 -16.65
CA ALA A 219 9.64 16.93 -16.36
C ALA A 219 9.88 17.24 -14.87
N VAL A 220 9.28 16.43 -13.97
CA VAL A 220 9.54 16.52 -12.51
C VAL A 220 11.01 16.23 -12.20
N ALA A 221 11.58 15.16 -12.78
CA ALA A 221 13.00 14.82 -12.59
C ALA A 221 13.94 15.96 -13.05
N ASN A 222 13.69 16.52 -14.23
CA ASN A 222 14.47 17.63 -14.77
C ASN A 222 14.41 18.86 -13.84
N ALA A 223 13.22 19.25 -13.40
CA ALA A 223 13.03 20.37 -12.49
C ALA A 223 13.78 20.16 -11.16
N TRP A 224 13.77 18.93 -10.62
CA TRP A 224 14.49 18.57 -9.40
C TRP A 224 16.00 18.64 -9.58
N LEU A 225 16.54 18.00 -10.64
CA LEU A 225 17.98 17.93 -10.94
C LEU A 225 18.59 19.28 -11.28
N ALA A 226 17.82 20.17 -11.92
CA ALA A 226 18.26 21.52 -12.28
C ALA A 226 18.46 22.44 -11.07
N LYS A 227 17.73 22.21 -9.96
CA LYS A 227 17.80 23.05 -8.76
C LYS A 227 19.12 22.97 -8.00
N ASN A 228 19.73 21.79 -7.96
CA ASN A 228 20.96 21.57 -7.21
C ASN A 228 21.76 20.43 -7.81
N THR A 229 23.06 20.62 -7.93
CA THR A 229 24.00 19.61 -8.47
C THR A 229 24.13 18.37 -7.58
N GLN A 230 23.73 18.45 -6.32
CA GLN A 230 23.72 17.31 -5.38
C GLN A 230 22.40 16.52 -5.40
N HIS A 231 21.36 17.04 -6.06
CA HIS A 231 20.08 16.36 -6.14
C HIS A 231 20.17 15.05 -6.91
N ILE A 232 19.52 14.02 -6.40
CA ILE A 232 19.44 12.67 -6.96
C ILE A 232 17.99 12.32 -7.25
N VAL A 233 17.74 11.58 -8.32
CA VAL A 233 16.44 10.99 -8.66
C VAL A 233 16.60 9.47 -8.71
N ALA A 234 15.77 8.75 -7.95
CA ALA A 234 15.66 7.30 -8.04
C ALA A 234 14.30 6.90 -8.62
N ILE A 235 14.28 6.09 -9.66
CA ILE A 235 13.06 5.50 -10.22
C ILE A 235 12.89 4.13 -9.57
N VAL A 236 11.84 3.96 -8.76
CA VAL A 236 11.59 2.77 -7.94
C VAL A 236 10.36 2.04 -8.43
N GLY A 237 10.49 0.74 -8.68
CA GLY A 237 9.39 -0.08 -9.18
C GLY A 237 9.77 -1.55 -9.33
N GLY A 238 8.77 -2.40 -9.61
CA GLY A 238 8.96 -3.81 -9.84
C GLY A 238 9.47 -4.14 -11.25
N PRO A 239 9.68 -5.44 -11.56
CA PRO A 239 10.14 -5.87 -12.88
C PRO A 239 9.22 -5.45 -14.05
N LYS A 240 7.91 -5.33 -13.80
CA LYS A 240 6.94 -4.91 -14.82
C LYS A 240 7.04 -3.42 -15.17
N ASP A 241 7.68 -2.63 -14.31
CA ASP A 241 7.80 -1.17 -14.46
C ASP A 241 9.06 -0.75 -15.24
N GLN A 242 9.87 -1.73 -15.70
CA GLN A 242 11.12 -1.45 -16.44
C GLN A 242 10.88 -0.67 -17.72
N ALA A 243 9.78 -0.93 -18.44
CA ALA A 243 9.48 -0.23 -19.70
C ALA A 243 9.22 1.27 -19.46
N ILE A 244 8.31 1.62 -18.56
CA ILE A 244 8.01 3.02 -18.23
C ILE A 244 9.23 3.72 -17.63
N ALA A 245 10.02 3.02 -16.82
CA ALA A 245 11.25 3.58 -16.26
C ALA A 245 12.30 3.89 -17.35
N ALA A 246 12.44 3.03 -18.36
CA ALA A 246 13.30 3.27 -19.50
C ALA A 246 12.85 4.49 -20.34
N ASP A 247 11.53 4.66 -20.50
CA ASP A 247 10.97 5.82 -21.21
C ASP A 247 11.18 7.11 -20.42
N ILE A 248 11.08 7.08 -19.08
CA ILE A 248 11.44 8.24 -18.23
C ILE A 248 12.91 8.59 -18.40
N VAL A 249 13.82 7.60 -18.32
CA VAL A 249 15.26 7.81 -18.48
C VAL A 249 15.59 8.45 -19.83
N LYS A 250 14.92 8.02 -20.92
CA LYS A 250 15.10 8.62 -22.26
C LYS A 250 14.60 10.07 -22.35
N ALA A 251 13.56 10.41 -21.59
CA ALA A 251 12.93 11.73 -21.63
C ALA A 251 13.59 12.75 -20.68
N VAL A 252 14.40 12.32 -19.72
CA VAL A 252 15.19 13.22 -18.86
C VAL A 252 16.36 13.78 -19.65
N ASP A 253 16.63 15.08 -19.46
CA ASP A 253 17.75 15.76 -20.08
C ASP A 253 19.10 15.09 -19.69
N PRO A 254 19.86 14.55 -20.65
CA PRO A 254 21.13 13.90 -20.35
C PRO A 254 22.16 14.84 -19.67
N ALA A 255 22.11 16.16 -19.95
CA ALA A 255 22.98 17.14 -19.32
C ALA A 255 22.70 17.28 -17.80
N LEU A 256 21.47 17.05 -17.37
CA LEU A 256 21.06 17.07 -15.96
C LEU A 256 21.23 15.71 -15.30
N ALA A 257 20.97 14.63 -16.04
CA ALA A 257 20.91 13.27 -15.50
C ALA A 257 22.27 12.79 -14.95
N GLY A 258 23.26 12.56 -15.84
CA GLY A 258 24.53 11.96 -15.46
C GLY A 258 24.38 10.74 -14.58
N GLU A 259 25.15 10.64 -13.49
CA GLU A 259 25.03 9.59 -12.47
C GLU A 259 23.95 9.87 -11.42
N ARG A 260 23.23 11.00 -11.54
CA ARG A 260 22.23 11.44 -10.57
C ARG A 260 20.83 10.89 -10.83
N LEU A 261 20.61 10.22 -11.94
CA LEU A 261 19.36 9.51 -12.28
C LEU A 261 19.60 8.01 -12.19
N ILE A 262 19.01 7.37 -11.18
CA ILE A 262 19.22 5.97 -10.86
C ILE A 262 17.94 5.18 -11.16
N ASN A 263 17.99 4.25 -12.11
CA ASN A 263 16.87 3.35 -12.39
C ASN A 263 17.01 2.04 -11.60
N LEU A 264 16.14 1.86 -10.63
CA LEU A 264 16.06 0.71 -9.74
C LEU A 264 14.91 -0.25 -10.09
N CYS A 265 14.10 0.04 -11.11
CA CYS A 265 12.97 -0.82 -11.48
C CYS A 265 13.42 -2.23 -11.82
N GLY A 266 12.90 -3.21 -11.09
CA GLY A 266 13.26 -4.62 -11.21
C GLY A 266 14.65 -5.01 -10.71
N LYS A 267 15.35 -4.12 -10.00
CA LYS A 267 16.70 -4.33 -9.46
C LYS A 267 16.73 -4.37 -7.93
N THR A 268 15.60 -4.15 -7.27
CA THR A 268 15.48 -4.13 -5.81
C THR A 268 14.39 -5.09 -5.36
N GLU A 269 14.61 -5.72 -4.22
CA GLU A 269 13.55 -6.36 -3.46
C GLU A 269 12.62 -5.29 -2.84
N LEU A 270 11.39 -5.68 -2.45
CA LEU A 270 10.43 -4.73 -1.90
C LEU A 270 10.94 -4.00 -0.65
N ILE A 271 11.70 -4.69 0.20
CA ILE A 271 12.28 -4.09 1.41
C ILE A 271 13.34 -3.04 1.07
N GLU A 272 14.13 -3.24 0.01
CA GLU A 272 15.10 -2.27 -0.48
C GLU A 272 14.41 -1.06 -1.12
N ALA A 273 13.34 -1.30 -1.90
CA ALA A 273 12.49 -0.23 -2.44
C ALA A 273 11.92 0.64 -1.31
N PHE A 274 11.49 0.03 -0.21
CA PHE A 274 11.04 0.74 0.99
C PHE A 274 12.14 1.59 1.62
N ALA A 275 13.38 1.11 1.63
CA ALA A 275 14.51 1.86 2.16
C ALA A 275 14.81 3.12 1.32
N TRP A 276 14.71 3.04 0.00
CA TRP A 276 14.83 4.20 -0.90
C TRP A 276 13.71 5.21 -0.65
N ILE A 277 12.47 4.74 -0.53
CA ILE A 277 11.30 5.58 -0.25
C ILE A 277 11.43 6.25 1.11
N ALA A 278 11.77 5.49 2.18
CA ALA A 278 11.87 6.01 3.54
C ALA A 278 12.97 7.09 3.71
N LYS A 279 13.93 7.14 2.79
CA LYS A 279 15.04 8.12 2.79
C LYS A 279 14.83 9.25 1.77
N ALA A 280 13.79 9.19 0.96
CA ALA A 280 13.47 10.25 0.01
C ALA A 280 12.97 11.52 0.74
N ARG A 281 13.32 12.68 0.21
CA ARG A 281 12.72 13.96 0.65
C ARG A 281 11.29 14.10 0.19
N CYS A 282 10.98 13.55 -0.97
CA CYS A 282 9.65 13.53 -1.55
C CYS A 282 9.51 12.31 -2.48
N VAL A 283 8.29 11.84 -2.63
CA VAL A 283 7.93 10.76 -3.56
C VAL A 283 6.89 11.26 -4.54
N VAL A 284 7.04 10.96 -5.82
CA VAL A 284 6.00 11.15 -6.84
C VAL A 284 5.55 9.77 -7.32
N SER A 285 4.31 9.42 -7.14
CA SER A 285 3.81 8.08 -7.38
C SER A 285 2.43 8.07 -8.03
N ASN A 286 2.24 7.16 -8.98
CA ASN A 286 0.88 6.75 -9.34
C ASN A 286 0.16 6.14 -8.12
N ASP A 287 -1.17 6.04 -8.17
CA ASP A 287 -1.98 5.25 -7.21
C ASP A 287 -1.51 3.78 -7.23
N SER A 288 -0.60 3.46 -6.33
CA SER A 288 0.11 2.18 -6.26
C SER A 288 0.47 1.80 -4.81
N GLY A 289 0.97 0.58 -4.62
CA GLY A 289 1.47 0.13 -3.31
C GLY A 289 2.59 0.99 -2.75
N LEU A 290 3.47 1.53 -3.60
CA LEU A 290 4.60 2.38 -3.18
C LEU A 290 4.14 3.78 -2.75
N MET A 291 3.04 4.30 -3.30
CA MET A 291 2.39 5.52 -2.81
C MET A 291 1.98 5.35 -1.34
N HIS A 292 1.32 4.24 -1.01
CA HIS A 292 0.93 3.94 0.36
C HIS A 292 2.15 3.73 1.28
N ALA A 293 3.23 3.14 0.75
CA ALA A 293 4.48 3.00 1.50
C ALA A 293 5.08 4.37 1.85
N ALA A 294 5.15 5.30 0.90
CA ALA A 294 5.63 6.65 1.15
C ALA A 294 4.81 7.35 2.25
N ALA A 295 3.48 7.27 2.17
CA ALA A 295 2.59 7.80 3.19
C ALA A 295 2.80 7.15 4.56
N ALA A 296 3.02 5.82 4.61
CA ALA A 296 3.23 5.07 5.85
C ALA A 296 4.61 5.29 6.48
N PHE A 297 5.62 5.65 5.69
CA PHE A 297 6.94 6.11 6.18
C PHE A 297 6.96 7.61 6.53
N ASP A 298 5.82 8.29 6.47
CA ASP A 298 5.68 9.73 6.74
C ASP A 298 6.49 10.63 5.79
N VAL A 299 6.76 10.14 4.58
CA VAL A 299 7.44 10.91 3.52
C VAL A 299 6.42 11.71 2.74
N PRO A 300 6.69 12.98 2.38
CA PRO A 300 5.84 13.76 1.49
C PRO A 300 5.60 13.03 0.17
N VAL A 301 4.35 12.93 -0.28
CA VAL A 301 4.01 12.20 -1.50
C VAL A 301 3.03 12.96 -2.39
N ALA A 302 3.42 13.20 -3.62
CA ALA A 302 2.55 13.61 -4.70
C ALA A 302 1.88 12.37 -5.30
N ALA A 303 0.60 12.19 -5.03
CA ALA A 303 -0.17 11.01 -5.41
C ALA A 303 -1.00 11.29 -6.67
N ILE A 304 -0.70 10.60 -7.76
CA ILE A 304 -1.32 10.78 -9.07
C ILE A 304 -2.49 9.82 -9.22
N PHE A 305 -3.70 10.37 -9.37
CA PHE A 305 -4.93 9.60 -9.53
C PHE A 305 -5.62 9.87 -10.87
N GLY A 306 -5.99 8.80 -11.55
CA GLY A 306 -6.72 8.85 -12.82
C GLY A 306 -7.99 8.01 -12.77
N SER A 307 -7.88 6.71 -13.07
CA SER A 307 -9.03 5.79 -13.20
C SER A 307 -9.65 5.33 -11.88
N THR A 308 -9.04 5.65 -10.74
CA THR A 308 -9.45 5.22 -9.40
C THR A 308 -9.89 6.37 -8.52
N ASP A 309 -10.59 6.03 -7.43
CA ASP A 309 -11.14 6.99 -6.48
C ASP A 309 -10.17 7.22 -5.33
N PRO A 310 -9.63 8.45 -5.17
CA PRO A 310 -8.76 8.76 -4.05
C PRO A 310 -9.46 8.71 -2.67
N HIS A 311 -10.80 8.70 -2.61
CA HIS A 311 -11.52 8.51 -1.35
C HIS A 311 -11.55 7.04 -0.91
N HIS A 312 -11.47 6.11 -1.86
CA HIS A 312 -11.47 4.68 -1.55
C HIS A 312 -10.10 4.19 -1.02
N THR A 313 -9.02 4.66 -1.63
CA THR A 313 -7.64 4.29 -1.29
C THR A 313 -6.73 5.51 -1.21
N PRO A 314 -6.99 6.49 -0.30
CA PRO A 314 -6.14 7.67 -0.19
C PRO A 314 -4.75 7.32 0.36
N PRO A 315 -3.72 8.11 0.06
CA PRO A 315 -2.47 8.08 0.81
C PRO A 315 -2.73 8.67 2.20
N HIS A 316 -2.89 7.81 3.20
CA HIS A 316 -3.24 8.22 4.57
C HIS A 316 -2.07 8.95 5.28
N SER A 317 -1.75 10.16 4.83
CA SER A 317 -0.71 11.02 5.40
C SER A 317 -1.10 12.50 5.26
N PRO A 318 -0.86 13.34 6.28
CA PRO A 318 -1.05 14.78 6.17
C PRO A 318 -0.03 15.45 5.23
N LYS A 319 1.04 14.74 4.87
CA LYS A 319 2.08 15.19 3.94
C LYS A 319 1.81 14.73 2.49
N ALA A 320 0.62 14.17 2.23
CA ALA A 320 0.25 13.73 0.89
C ALA A 320 -0.60 14.77 0.20
N GLU A 321 -0.33 15.00 -1.09
CA GLU A 321 -1.18 15.77 -1.97
C GLU A 321 -1.66 14.92 -3.13
N ILE A 322 -2.97 15.03 -3.46
CA ILE A 322 -3.62 14.24 -4.50
C ILE A 322 -3.79 15.09 -5.75
N PHE A 323 -3.20 14.64 -6.85
CA PHE A 323 -3.30 15.26 -8.16
C PHE A 323 -4.24 14.44 -9.06
N SER A 324 -5.36 15.04 -9.44
CA SER A 324 -6.39 14.42 -10.28
C SER A 324 -7.22 15.47 -11.00
N LEU A 325 -7.51 15.23 -12.27
CA LEU A 325 -8.38 16.11 -13.08
C LEU A 325 -9.86 15.93 -12.80
N ARG A 326 -10.26 14.86 -12.12
CA ARG A 326 -11.67 14.55 -11.78
C ARG A 326 -12.62 14.70 -12.97
N LEU A 327 -12.26 14.13 -14.11
CA LEU A 327 -13.08 14.15 -15.33
C LEU A 327 -14.41 13.41 -15.10
N SER A 328 -15.44 13.71 -15.88
CA SER A 328 -16.75 13.07 -15.78
C SER A 328 -16.73 11.55 -15.96
N CYS A 329 -15.72 11.00 -16.67
CA CYS A 329 -15.48 9.57 -16.82
C CYS A 329 -14.60 8.96 -15.70
N SER A 330 -14.15 9.75 -14.73
CA SER A 330 -13.27 9.31 -13.62
C SER A 330 -13.98 9.54 -12.27
N PRO A 331 -13.94 8.55 -11.34
CA PRO A 331 -13.23 7.26 -11.41
C PRO A 331 -14.02 6.19 -12.20
N CYS A 332 -13.37 5.52 -13.14
CA CYS A 332 -14.00 4.45 -13.93
C CYS A 332 -13.65 3.03 -13.44
N PHE A 333 -12.64 2.88 -12.61
CA PHE A 333 -12.13 1.60 -12.09
C PHE A 333 -11.77 0.57 -13.16
N LYS A 334 -11.38 1.01 -14.35
CA LYS A 334 -10.97 0.13 -15.44
C LYS A 334 -9.46 -0.02 -15.48
N ARG A 335 -8.98 -1.23 -15.82
CA ARG A 335 -7.55 -1.51 -15.99
C ARG A 335 -6.97 -0.88 -17.26
N VAL A 336 -7.82 -0.80 -18.29
CA VAL A 336 -7.54 -0.15 -19.58
C VAL A 336 -8.60 0.90 -19.79
N CYS A 337 -8.21 2.07 -20.28
CA CYS A 337 -9.15 3.17 -20.54
C CYS A 337 -10.18 2.75 -21.60
N PRO A 338 -11.49 2.73 -21.29
CA PRO A 338 -12.51 2.33 -22.24
C PRO A 338 -12.68 3.33 -23.41
N LEU A 339 -12.24 4.59 -23.21
CA LEU A 339 -12.26 5.63 -24.23
C LEU A 339 -10.96 5.68 -25.05
N GLY A 340 -9.94 4.88 -24.67
CA GLY A 340 -8.63 4.86 -25.34
C GLY A 340 -7.77 6.10 -25.12
N THR A 341 -8.30 7.17 -24.51
CA THR A 341 -7.65 8.48 -24.45
C THR A 341 -6.71 8.64 -23.25
N THR A 342 -7.00 7.95 -22.13
CA THR A 342 -6.33 8.14 -20.82
C THR A 342 -6.25 9.60 -20.37
N ALA A 343 -7.18 10.46 -20.83
CA ALA A 343 -7.14 11.91 -20.63
C ALA A 343 -6.99 12.33 -19.17
N CYS A 344 -7.58 11.56 -18.23
CA CYS A 344 -7.47 11.82 -16.79
C CYS A 344 -6.02 11.82 -16.25
N LEU A 345 -5.09 11.20 -16.98
CA LEU A 345 -3.66 11.15 -16.65
C LEU A 345 -2.82 11.87 -17.72
N ARG A 346 -3.13 11.65 -19.00
CA ARG A 346 -2.38 12.27 -20.12
C ARG A 346 -2.41 13.79 -20.02
N ASP A 347 -3.56 14.37 -19.67
CA ASP A 347 -3.77 15.82 -19.67
C ASP A 347 -3.51 16.44 -18.27
N LEU A 348 -3.09 15.64 -17.28
CA LEU A 348 -2.68 16.11 -15.95
C LEU A 348 -1.24 16.65 -16.04
N PRO A 349 -1.03 17.98 -15.96
CA PRO A 349 0.28 18.57 -16.15
C PRO A 349 1.20 18.33 -14.95
N SER A 350 2.52 18.29 -15.22
CA SER A 350 3.56 18.16 -14.18
C SER A 350 3.77 19.42 -13.33
N ALA A 351 3.38 20.58 -13.80
CA ALA A 351 3.68 21.85 -13.12
C ALA A 351 3.20 21.90 -11.66
N PRO A 352 1.95 21.55 -11.30
CA PRO A 352 1.53 21.52 -9.89
C PRO A 352 2.29 20.49 -9.06
N VAL A 353 2.68 19.36 -9.67
CA VAL A 353 3.48 18.32 -8.99
C VAL A 353 4.89 18.82 -8.70
N ILE A 354 5.50 19.56 -9.64
CA ILE A 354 6.79 20.20 -9.49
C ILE A 354 6.74 21.22 -8.35
N ASP A 355 5.70 22.03 -8.28
CA ASP A 355 5.52 23.03 -7.21
C ASP A 355 5.42 22.37 -5.85
N PHE A 356 4.66 21.28 -5.71
CA PHE A 356 4.59 20.48 -4.49
C PHE A 356 5.95 19.92 -4.07
N VAL A 357 6.67 19.26 -4.99
CA VAL A 357 8.02 18.72 -4.74
C VAL A 357 8.97 19.80 -4.27
N ASN A 358 8.88 20.98 -4.86
CA ASN A 358 9.74 22.12 -4.54
C ASN A 358 9.44 22.72 -3.16
N THR A 359 8.17 22.79 -2.78
CA THR A 359 7.72 23.42 -1.53
C THR A 359 8.01 22.52 -0.34
N THR A 360 7.69 21.22 -0.46
CA THR A 360 7.88 20.25 0.62
C THR A 360 9.36 19.99 0.93
N SER A 361 10.24 20.12 -0.06
CA SER A 361 11.68 19.95 0.15
C SER A 361 12.36 21.14 0.85
N ALA A 362 11.72 22.30 0.91
CA ALA A 362 12.25 23.49 1.57
C ALA A 362 12.01 23.48 3.10
N THR A 363 11.06 22.65 3.59
CA THR A 363 10.61 22.66 5.00
C THR A 363 11.38 21.68 5.90
N THR A 364 12.34 20.95 5.38
CA THR A 364 13.09 19.89 6.11
C THR A 364 14.54 20.35 6.40
N HIS A 365 14.70 21.48 7.11
CA HIS A 365 15.97 21.94 7.67
C HIS A 365 15.90 21.96 9.19
#